data_fc5c6b6d77acc1f767fc606cdaa09026
#
_entry.id   fc5c6b6d77acc1f767fc606cdaa09026
#
_cell.length_a   1.000
_cell.length_b   1.000
_cell.length_c   1.000
_cell.angle_alpha   90.00
_cell.angle_beta   90.00
_cell.angle_gamma   90.00
#
_symmetry.space_group_name_H-M   'P 1'
#
loop_
_entity.id
_entity.type
_entity.pdbx_description
1 polymer ?
#
loop_
_entity_poly.entity_id
_entity_poly.type
_entity_poly.pdbx_seq_one_letter_code
_entity_poly.pdbx_strand_id
1 'polypeptide(L)'
;MNYNINLESSKGKVRRRKKPSILSIISLSALCLCFFISILATTKMFVASSKQSHLLKEIDSLSSSNSSILAENIKLKKELSEKQSTYDKAMSQKKIAHLTFDDGPSSNTLKLLDILDKYNAKATFFVIYKEGFDDIYREIVNRGHVLANHTYSHNYQKIYSSTKAFISDVEALDNKLKEITGKEPSKILRFPGGSNTGYMSEHKNMPHCIFKALKHRGYTYFDWNVDSSDATKVTLDEKSIIKSVLNGSSNVNTANILMHDTNFKYTTLDAMPKILEGLKAQGYVFRPLKHDSAAIRFIN
;
A
#
# COMPACT_ATOMS: atom_id res chain seq x y z
N MET A 1 44.82 19.02 -124.79
CA MET A 1 45.21 18.00 -123.80
C MET A 1 44.05 17.62 -122.94
N ASN A 2 43.53 16.44 -123.23
CA ASN A 2 42.36 15.89 -122.56
C ASN A 2 42.82 15.09 -121.38
N TYR A 3 42.21 15.32 -120.17
CA TYR A 3 42.29 14.40 -119.04
C TYR A 3 40.89 13.99 -118.67
N ASN A 4 40.58 12.72 -118.97
CA ASN A 4 39.39 12.02 -118.48
C ASN A 4 39.57 11.65 -117.02
N ILE A 5 38.64 12.03 -116.13
CA ILE A 5 38.61 11.53 -114.78
C ILE A 5 37.42 10.54 -114.66
N ASN A 6 37.75 9.27 -114.47
CA ASN A 6 36.77 8.20 -114.17
C ASN A 6 36.26 8.34 -112.73
N LEU A 7 34.94 8.53 -112.60
CA LEU A 7 34.29 8.44 -111.27
C LEU A 7 33.77 7.02 -111.07
N GLU A 8 34.48 6.25 -110.31
CA GLU A 8 33.98 4.94 -109.75
C GLU A 8 32.95 5.21 -108.73
N SER A 9 31.73 4.74 -108.91
CA SER A 9 30.59 4.76 -108.00
C SER A 9 30.76 3.65 -106.97
N SER A 10 31.16 4.01 -105.75
CA SER A 10 31.17 3.05 -104.55
C SER A 10 29.71 2.86 -104.10
N LYS A 11 29.12 1.71 -104.48
CA LYS A 11 27.85 1.26 -103.88
C LYS A 11 28.06 0.81 -102.45
N GLY A 12 27.80 1.65 -101.43
CA GLY A 12 27.73 1.32 -100.07
C GLY A 12 26.65 0.28 -99.80
N LYS A 13 27.03 -0.91 -99.32
CA LYS A 13 26.09 -1.94 -98.81
C LYS A 13 25.42 -1.45 -97.57
N VAL A 14 24.16 -1.01 -97.65
CA VAL A 14 23.30 -0.78 -96.49
C VAL A 14 23.03 -2.10 -95.80
N ARG A 15 23.69 -2.32 -94.64
CA ARG A 15 23.46 -3.46 -93.77
C ARG A 15 22.02 -3.35 -93.21
N ARG A 16 21.03 -4.06 -93.75
CA ARG A 16 19.71 -4.15 -93.16
C ARG A 16 19.81 -4.78 -91.82
N ARG A 17 19.59 -4.01 -90.69
CA ARG A 17 19.43 -4.50 -89.36
C ARG A 17 18.27 -5.51 -89.32
N LYS A 18 18.53 -6.78 -89.12
CA LYS A 18 17.46 -7.78 -88.90
C LYS A 18 16.64 -7.35 -87.69
N LYS A 19 15.30 -7.21 -87.91
CA LYS A 19 14.37 -7.00 -86.81
C LYS A 19 14.50 -8.12 -85.83
N PRO A 20 14.59 -7.86 -84.49
CA PRO A 20 14.72 -8.90 -83.48
C PRO A 20 13.48 -9.82 -83.52
N SER A 21 13.66 -11.12 -83.37
CA SER A 21 12.56 -12.06 -83.33
C SER A 21 11.69 -11.84 -82.10
N ILE A 22 10.41 -12.13 -82.14
CA ILE A 22 9.47 -11.98 -81.05
C ILE A 22 10.02 -12.75 -79.82
N LEU A 23 10.63 -13.89 -80.03
CA LEU A 23 11.24 -14.68 -78.97
C LEU A 23 12.44 -13.99 -78.29
N SER A 24 13.29 -13.26 -79.01
CA SER A 24 14.39 -12.48 -78.42
C SER A 24 13.91 -11.24 -77.69
N ILE A 25 12.78 -10.66 -78.04
CA ILE A 25 12.16 -9.54 -77.29
C ILE A 25 11.57 -10.05 -75.98
N ILE A 26 10.86 -11.22 -75.98
CA ILE A 26 10.31 -11.86 -74.78
C ILE A 26 11.43 -12.27 -73.82
N SER A 27 12.53 -12.86 -74.31
CA SER A 27 13.64 -13.25 -73.45
C SER A 27 14.36 -12.03 -72.85
N LEU A 28 14.53 -10.94 -73.58
CA LEU A 28 15.14 -9.71 -73.04
C LEU A 28 14.25 -9.03 -72.01
N SER A 29 12.92 -9.01 -72.20
CA SER A 29 11.97 -8.46 -71.23
C SER A 29 11.92 -9.30 -69.94
N ALA A 30 11.96 -10.64 -70.04
CA ALA A 30 12.06 -11.54 -68.90
C ALA A 30 13.38 -11.31 -68.08
N LEU A 31 14.50 -11.14 -68.79
CA LEU A 31 15.78 -10.86 -68.17
C LEU A 31 15.77 -9.49 -67.43
N CYS A 32 15.20 -8.46 -68.06
CA CYS A 32 15.02 -7.15 -67.43
C CYS A 32 14.12 -7.24 -66.18
N LEU A 33 13.03 -8.01 -66.22
CA LEU A 33 12.13 -8.20 -65.08
C LEU A 33 12.84 -8.92 -63.92
N CYS A 34 13.61 -9.98 -64.22
CA CYS A 34 14.41 -10.66 -63.22
C CYS A 34 15.47 -9.73 -62.56
N PHE A 35 16.10 -8.87 -63.38
CA PHE A 35 17.07 -7.87 -62.89
C PHE A 35 16.40 -6.83 -61.97
N PHE A 36 15.22 -6.35 -62.35
CA PHE A 36 14.43 -5.43 -61.52
C PHE A 36 14.00 -6.07 -60.19
N ILE A 37 13.54 -7.33 -60.23
CA ILE A 37 13.18 -8.07 -59.02
C ILE A 37 14.39 -8.29 -58.10
N SER A 38 15.56 -8.59 -58.68
CA SER A 38 16.83 -8.75 -57.93
C SER A 38 17.26 -7.44 -57.25
N ILE A 39 17.17 -6.31 -57.96
CA ILE A 39 17.48 -4.99 -57.36
C ILE A 39 16.52 -4.66 -56.21
N LEU A 40 15.20 -4.89 -56.43
CA LEU A 40 14.19 -4.69 -55.36
C LEU A 40 14.44 -5.57 -54.15
N ALA A 41 14.81 -6.84 -54.35
CA ALA A 41 15.14 -7.76 -53.28
C ALA A 41 16.40 -7.33 -52.50
N THR A 42 17.45 -6.94 -53.22
CA THR A 42 18.70 -6.46 -52.57
C THR A 42 18.53 -5.14 -51.83
N THR A 43 17.73 -4.21 -52.35
CA THR A 43 17.42 -2.95 -51.65
C THR A 43 16.60 -3.19 -50.38
N LYS A 44 15.58 -4.06 -50.44
CA LYS A 44 14.82 -4.46 -49.27
C LYS A 44 15.69 -5.13 -48.22
N MET A 45 16.59 -6.02 -48.63
CA MET A 45 17.52 -6.71 -47.74
C MET A 45 18.51 -5.74 -47.09
N PHE A 46 19.00 -4.75 -47.82
CA PHE A 46 19.87 -3.69 -47.31
C PHE A 46 19.18 -2.82 -46.28
N VAL A 47 17.93 -2.37 -46.58
CA VAL A 47 17.11 -1.58 -45.63
C VAL A 47 16.79 -2.42 -44.36
N ALA A 48 16.45 -3.69 -44.52
CA ALA A 48 16.19 -4.58 -43.38
C ALA A 48 17.46 -4.77 -42.50
N SER A 49 18.63 -4.99 -43.11
CA SER A 49 19.91 -5.11 -42.41
C SER A 49 20.29 -3.82 -41.68
N SER A 50 20.06 -2.65 -42.30
CA SER A 50 20.31 -1.35 -41.63
C SER A 50 19.39 -1.15 -40.43
N LYS A 51 18.10 -1.47 -40.57
CA LYS A 51 17.14 -1.41 -39.46
C LYS A 51 17.51 -2.38 -38.33
N GLN A 52 17.93 -3.58 -38.68
CA GLN A 52 18.39 -4.58 -37.69
C GLN A 52 19.62 -4.09 -36.91
N SER A 53 20.59 -3.49 -37.59
CA SER A 53 21.79 -2.95 -36.91
C SER A 53 21.45 -1.78 -35.99
N HIS A 54 20.48 -0.95 -36.34
CA HIS A 54 19.98 0.13 -35.48
C HIS A 54 19.29 -0.42 -34.23
N LEU A 55 18.40 -1.40 -34.40
CA LEU A 55 17.70 -2.04 -33.30
C LEU A 55 18.67 -2.77 -32.34
N LEU A 56 19.71 -3.41 -32.86
CA LEU A 56 20.73 -4.04 -32.00
C LEU A 56 21.45 -3.01 -31.13
N LYS A 57 21.84 -1.86 -31.70
CA LYS A 57 22.46 -0.78 -30.93
C LYS A 57 21.52 -0.22 -29.85
N GLU A 58 20.23 -0.10 -30.15
CA GLU A 58 19.23 0.36 -29.20
C GLU A 58 19.03 -0.66 -28.06
N ILE A 59 19.01 -1.97 -28.38
CA ILE A 59 18.97 -3.06 -27.39
C ILE A 59 20.20 -3.02 -26.49
N ASP A 60 21.40 -2.86 -27.02
CA ASP A 60 22.63 -2.78 -26.25
C ASP A 60 22.64 -1.56 -25.31
N SER A 61 22.18 -0.42 -25.80
CA SER A 61 22.01 0.81 -25.02
C SER A 61 21.02 0.64 -23.86
N LEU A 62 19.85 0.05 -24.15
CA LEU A 62 18.82 -0.25 -23.14
C LEU A 62 19.30 -1.29 -22.11
N SER A 63 20.01 -2.31 -22.55
CA SER A 63 20.61 -3.33 -21.68
C SER A 63 21.64 -2.72 -20.73
N SER A 64 22.49 -1.85 -21.22
CA SER A 64 23.46 -1.12 -20.41
C SER A 64 22.79 -0.20 -19.38
N SER A 65 21.75 0.54 -19.79
CA SER A 65 20.96 1.39 -18.91
C SER A 65 20.25 0.58 -17.83
N ASN A 66 19.63 -0.54 -18.20
CA ASN A 66 18.97 -1.44 -17.24
C ASN A 66 19.98 -2.02 -16.21
N SER A 67 21.18 -2.36 -16.65
CA SER A 67 22.22 -2.85 -15.75
C SER A 67 22.66 -1.79 -14.74
N SER A 68 22.77 -0.53 -15.18
CA SER A 68 23.09 0.60 -14.31
C SER A 68 21.98 0.86 -13.29
N ILE A 69 20.72 0.88 -13.73
CA ILE A 69 19.56 1.05 -12.85
C ILE A 69 19.47 -0.09 -11.83
N LEU A 70 19.76 -1.32 -12.24
CA LEU A 70 19.74 -2.47 -11.35
C LEU A 70 20.82 -2.34 -10.26
N ALA A 71 22.03 -1.93 -10.63
CA ALA A 71 23.13 -1.69 -9.68
C ALA A 71 22.79 -0.58 -8.66
N GLU A 72 22.18 0.51 -9.13
CA GLU A 72 21.71 1.60 -8.27
C GLU A 72 20.61 1.14 -7.31
N ASN A 73 19.64 0.37 -7.80
CA ASN A 73 18.59 -0.19 -6.97
C ASN A 73 19.12 -1.13 -5.87
N ILE A 74 20.13 -1.95 -6.18
CA ILE A 74 20.81 -2.81 -5.19
C ILE A 74 21.50 -1.96 -4.12
N LYS A 75 22.20 -0.91 -4.53
CA LYS A 75 22.87 0.03 -3.62
C LYS A 75 21.86 0.72 -2.70
N LEU A 76 20.78 1.27 -3.26
CA LEU A 76 19.73 1.94 -2.48
C LEU A 76 19.02 1.00 -1.50
N LYS A 77 18.76 -0.24 -1.89
CA LYS A 77 18.21 -1.26 -0.98
C LYS A 77 19.12 -1.56 0.19
N LYS A 78 20.43 -1.64 -0.05
CA LYS A 78 21.42 -1.85 1.02
C LYS A 78 21.48 -0.66 1.97
N GLU A 79 21.55 0.57 1.46
CA GLU A 79 21.53 1.79 2.27
C GLU A 79 20.24 1.92 3.10
N LEU A 80 19.10 1.58 2.50
CA LEU A 80 17.81 1.55 3.20
C LEU A 80 17.82 0.53 4.34
N SER A 81 18.34 -0.67 4.11
CA SER A 81 18.46 -1.74 5.11
C SER A 81 19.35 -1.31 6.30
N GLU A 82 20.49 -0.67 6.02
CA GLU A 82 21.39 -0.16 7.05
C GLU A 82 20.76 0.96 7.88
N LYS A 83 20.08 1.91 7.22
CA LYS A 83 19.32 2.97 7.90
C LYS A 83 18.19 2.40 8.74
N GLN A 84 17.45 1.40 8.21
CA GLN A 84 16.37 0.73 8.94
C GLN A 84 16.91 0.04 10.19
N SER A 85 18.02 -0.71 10.09
CA SER A 85 18.67 -1.37 11.23
C SER A 85 19.11 -0.37 12.32
N THR A 86 19.72 0.75 11.89
CA THR A 86 20.13 1.81 12.83
C THR A 86 18.93 2.46 13.52
N TYR A 87 17.85 2.71 12.76
CA TYR A 87 16.60 3.23 13.30
C TYR A 87 15.96 2.26 14.30
N ASP A 88 15.90 0.96 13.96
CA ASP A 88 15.31 -0.06 14.82
C ASP A 88 16.11 -0.21 16.13
N LYS A 89 17.43 -0.16 16.06
CA LYS A 89 18.31 -0.16 17.26
C LYS A 89 18.08 1.09 18.13
N ALA A 90 17.99 2.28 17.53
CA ALA A 90 17.68 3.51 18.27
C ALA A 90 16.29 3.49 18.88
N MET A 91 15.34 2.83 18.22
CA MET A 91 13.95 2.73 18.69
C MET A 91 13.74 1.64 19.73
N SER A 92 14.54 0.58 19.72
CA SER A 92 14.48 -0.48 20.75
C SER A 92 14.81 0.01 22.16
N GLN A 93 15.48 1.16 22.26
CA GLN A 93 15.82 1.81 23.54
C GLN A 93 14.75 2.82 24.01
N LYS A 94 13.71 3.09 23.21
CA LYS A 94 12.67 4.06 23.56
C LYS A 94 11.45 3.37 24.13
N LYS A 95 10.81 4.02 25.11
CA LYS A 95 9.49 3.62 25.55
C LYS A 95 8.46 3.85 24.45
N ILE A 96 7.51 2.93 24.27
CA ILE A 96 6.48 3.01 23.23
C ILE A 96 5.11 3.23 23.88
N ALA A 97 4.39 4.27 23.45
CA ALA A 97 3.00 4.48 23.81
C ALA A 97 2.10 4.22 22.59
N HIS A 98 1.22 3.26 22.71
CA HIS A 98 0.10 3.03 21.85
C HIS A 98 -1.11 3.79 22.41
N LEU A 99 -1.42 4.92 21.78
CA LEU A 99 -2.64 5.65 22.10
C LEU A 99 -3.80 4.93 21.43
N THR A 100 -4.78 4.48 22.21
CA THR A 100 -5.92 3.73 21.67
C THR A 100 -7.23 4.33 22.14
N PHE A 101 -8.19 4.42 21.20
CA PHE A 101 -9.49 5.03 21.41
C PHE A 101 -10.58 4.06 21.00
N ASP A 102 -11.44 3.70 21.96
CA ASP A 102 -12.54 2.77 21.73
C ASP A 102 -13.86 3.51 21.48
N ASP A 103 -14.85 2.83 20.90
CA ASP A 103 -16.22 3.29 20.67
C ASP A 103 -16.42 4.41 19.64
N GLY A 104 -15.35 4.87 19.01
CA GLY A 104 -15.44 5.87 17.94
C GLY A 104 -16.09 5.33 16.65
N PRO A 105 -16.28 6.20 15.66
CA PRO A 105 -16.04 7.64 15.70
C PRO A 105 -17.13 8.43 16.42
N SER A 106 -16.83 9.70 16.71
CA SER A 106 -17.76 10.65 17.34
C SER A 106 -17.62 12.04 16.75
N SER A 107 -18.42 13.01 17.21
CA SER A 107 -18.24 14.42 16.85
C SER A 107 -16.90 15.00 17.33
N ASN A 108 -16.21 14.32 18.25
CA ASN A 108 -14.91 14.72 18.77
C ASN A 108 -13.74 14.23 17.92
N THR A 109 -13.94 13.19 17.10
CA THR A 109 -12.86 12.48 16.40
C THR A 109 -12.01 13.41 15.52
N LEU A 110 -12.61 14.30 14.74
CA LEU A 110 -11.83 15.23 13.89
C LEU A 110 -10.92 16.14 14.71
N LYS A 111 -11.42 16.69 15.82
CA LYS A 111 -10.60 17.49 16.74
C LYS A 111 -9.48 16.68 17.39
N LEU A 112 -9.77 15.41 17.72
CA LEU A 112 -8.77 14.49 18.23
C LEU A 112 -7.66 14.23 17.22
N LEU A 113 -8.03 14.00 15.96
CA LEU A 113 -7.08 13.84 14.85
C LEU A 113 -6.20 15.10 14.67
N ASP A 114 -6.78 16.29 14.76
CA ASP A 114 -6.03 17.56 14.67
C ASP A 114 -5.01 17.71 15.82
N ILE A 115 -5.38 17.31 17.03
CA ILE A 115 -4.45 17.30 18.17
C ILE A 115 -3.33 16.29 17.91
N LEU A 116 -3.64 15.07 17.50
CA LEU A 116 -2.65 14.03 17.22
C LEU A 116 -1.66 14.45 16.13
N ASP A 117 -2.13 15.10 15.07
CA ASP A 117 -1.28 15.62 13.99
C ASP A 117 -0.34 16.72 14.50
N LYS A 118 -0.82 17.66 15.32
CA LYS A 118 0.01 18.70 15.94
C LYS A 118 1.18 18.15 16.73
N TYR A 119 1.00 17.01 17.38
CA TYR A 119 2.04 16.35 18.18
C TYR A 119 2.82 15.29 17.39
N ASN A 120 2.56 15.13 16.09
CA ASN A 120 3.10 14.08 15.23
C ASN A 120 2.92 12.67 15.86
N ALA A 121 1.74 12.43 16.42
CA ALA A 121 1.35 11.19 17.08
C ALA A 121 0.40 10.40 16.18
N LYS A 122 0.64 9.10 16.05
CA LYS A 122 -0.30 8.19 15.38
C LYS A 122 -0.90 7.23 16.40
N ALA A 123 -2.18 6.96 16.25
CA ALA A 123 -3.01 6.22 17.20
C ALA A 123 -3.72 5.04 16.53
N THR A 124 -4.36 4.21 17.34
CA THR A 124 -5.27 3.15 16.90
C THR A 124 -6.67 3.45 17.40
N PHE A 125 -7.62 3.45 16.49
CA PHE A 125 -9.04 3.65 16.79
C PHE A 125 -9.76 2.30 16.67
N PHE A 126 -10.19 1.74 17.79
CA PHE A 126 -11.05 0.58 17.85
C PHE A 126 -12.50 1.02 17.71
N VAL A 127 -12.96 0.99 16.46
CA VAL A 127 -14.24 1.59 16.10
C VAL A 127 -15.37 0.59 16.11
N ILE A 128 -16.57 1.09 16.32
CA ILE A 128 -17.85 0.42 16.06
C ILE A 128 -18.49 1.03 14.82
N TYR A 129 -19.55 0.42 14.26
CA TYR A 129 -20.24 1.06 13.15
C TYR A 129 -21.19 2.16 13.64
N LYS A 130 -21.10 3.32 13.03
CA LYS A 130 -22.02 4.44 13.22
C LYS A 130 -22.39 5.02 11.87
N GLU A 131 -23.67 5.06 11.59
CA GLU A 131 -24.21 5.65 10.38
C GLU A 131 -23.93 7.15 10.32
N GLY A 132 -23.60 7.66 9.14
CA GLY A 132 -23.32 9.09 8.92
C GLY A 132 -21.90 9.53 9.26
N PHE A 133 -21.01 8.62 9.66
CA PHE A 133 -19.60 8.92 9.99
C PHE A 133 -18.61 8.41 8.94
N ASP A 134 -19.05 8.08 7.74
CA ASP A 134 -18.21 7.48 6.69
C ASP A 134 -16.97 8.31 6.36
N ASP A 135 -17.10 9.63 6.29
CA ASP A 135 -15.98 10.54 6.06
C ASP A 135 -14.95 10.51 7.18
N ILE A 136 -15.38 10.31 8.42
CA ILE A 136 -14.48 10.26 9.57
C ILE A 136 -13.66 8.95 9.58
N TYR A 137 -14.25 7.81 9.22
CA TYR A 137 -13.49 6.57 9.04
C TYR A 137 -12.41 6.76 7.96
N ARG A 138 -12.74 7.43 6.84
CA ARG A 138 -11.76 7.76 5.79
C ARG A 138 -10.64 8.68 6.32
N GLU A 139 -10.99 9.72 7.10
CA GLU A 139 -10.02 10.64 7.69
C GLU A 139 -9.04 9.95 8.66
N ILE A 140 -9.53 9.06 9.52
CA ILE A 140 -8.67 8.27 10.41
C ILE A 140 -7.58 7.56 9.59
N VAL A 141 -7.96 6.90 8.50
CA VAL A 141 -7.03 6.15 7.65
C VAL A 141 -6.12 7.08 6.84
N ASN A 142 -6.67 8.15 6.25
CA ASN A 142 -5.93 9.09 5.41
C ASN A 142 -4.85 9.84 6.18
N ARG A 143 -5.09 10.14 7.45
CA ARG A 143 -4.12 10.75 8.36
C ARG A 143 -3.12 9.75 8.96
N GLY A 144 -3.12 8.48 8.50
CA GLY A 144 -2.13 7.47 8.87
C GLY A 144 -2.32 6.84 10.26
N HIS A 145 -3.52 6.90 10.81
CA HIS A 145 -3.91 6.17 12.00
C HIS A 145 -4.38 4.76 11.63
N VAL A 146 -4.40 3.86 12.60
CA VAL A 146 -4.93 2.50 12.39
C VAL A 146 -6.40 2.48 12.75
N LEU A 147 -7.21 2.01 11.81
CA LEU A 147 -8.62 1.70 12.00
C LEU A 147 -8.73 0.23 12.38
N ALA A 148 -9.15 -0.05 13.61
CA ALA A 148 -9.21 -1.38 14.21
C ALA A 148 -10.64 -1.74 14.61
N ASN A 149 -10.88 -3.04 14.80
CA ASN A 149 -12.22 -3.57 15.00
C ASN A 149 -12.60 -3.61 16.49
N HIS A 150 -13.76 -3.02 16.83
CA HIS A 150 -14.38 -3.11 18.16
C HIS A 150 -15.78 -3.71 18.13
N THR A 151 -16.02 -4.62 17.17
CA THR A 151 -17.32 -5.18 16.78
C THR A 151 -18.24 -4.16 16.09
N TYR A 152 -19.19 -4.66 15.32
CA TYR A 152 -20.14 -3.80 14.57
C TYR A 152 -21.15 -3.14 15.48
N SER A 153 -21.77 -3.93 16.34
CA SER A 153 -22.94 -3.49 17.14
C SER A 153 -22.60 -3.06 18.54
N HIS A 154 -21.45 -3.46 19.08
CA HIS A 154 -21.07 -3.27 20.48
C HIS A 154 -22.16 -3.73 21.49
N ASN A 155 -23.05 -4.62 21.06
CA ASN A 155 -24.11 -5.16 21.89
C ASN A 155 -23.64 -6.43 22.59
N TYR A 156 -23.29 -6.33 23.87
CA TYR A 156 -22.74 -7.41 24.67
C TYR A 156 -23.60 -8.68 24.66
N GLN A 157 -24.91 -8.55 24.84
CA GLN A 157 -25.80 -9.69 24.84
C GLN A 157 -25.84 -10.41 23.48
N LYS A 158 -25.80 -9.63 22.38
CA LYS A 158 -25.78 -10.18 21.03
C LYS A 158 -24.41 -10.81 20.71
N ILE A 159 -23.32 -10.08 20.87
CA ILE A 159 -21.99 -10.54 20.45
C ILE A 159 -21.47 -11.70 21.27
N TYR A 160 -21.77 -11.74 22.56
CA TYR A 160 -21.37 -12.83 23.46
C TYR A 160 -22.41 -13.94 23.62
N SER A 161 -23.45 -13.98 22.78
CA SER A 161 -24.43 -15.08 22.78
C SER A 161 -23.86 -16.39 22.20
N SER A 162 -22.88 -16.30 21.30
CA SER A 162 -22.17 -17.45 20.74
C SER A 162 -20.89 -17.03 20.02
N THR A 163 -19.95 -17.96 19.83
CA THR A 163 -18.76 -17.75 18.98
C THR A 163 -19.14 -17.28 17.56
N LYS A 164 -20.21 -17.86 16.98
CA LYS A 164 -20.71 -17.47 15.66
C LYS A 164 -21.20 -16.03 15.64
N ALA A 165 -21.96 -15.62 16.65
CA ALA A 165 -22.49 -14.26 16.75
C ALA A 165 -21.35 -13.23 16.86
N PHE A 166 -20.33 -13.52 17.69
CA PHE A 166 -19.16 -12.66 17.83
C PHE A 166 -18.41 -12.49 16.50
N ILE A 167 -18.08 -13.60 15.85
CA ILE A 167 -17.34 -13.57 14.58
C ILE A 167 -18.14 -12.88 13.48
N SER A 168 -19.45 -13.14 13.38
CA SER A 168 -20.29 -12.47 12.38
C SER A 168 -20.35 -10.96 12.59
N ASP A 169 -20.35 -10.48 13.82
CA ASP A 169 -20.40 -9.05 14.15
C ASP A 169 -19.04 -8.39 13.85
N VAL A 170 -17.93 -9.08 14.11
CA VAL A 170 -16.57 -8.63 13.71
C VAL A 170 -16.42 -8.55 12.19
N GLU A 171 -16.81 -9.59 11.46
CA GLU A 171 -16.72 -9.63 10.00
C GLU A 171 -17.66 -8.59 9.35
N ALA A 172 -18.82 -8.32 9.94
CA ALA A 172 -19.73 -7.28 9.46
C ALA A 172 -19.08 -5.89 9.52
N LEU A 173 -18.37 -5.58 10.60
CA LEU A 173 -17.63 -4.31 10.71
C LEU A 173 -16.52 -4.23 9.68
N ASP A 174 -15.69 -5.26 9.56
CA ASP A 174 -14.59 -5.28 8.59
C ASP A 174 -15.08 -5.05 7.15
N ASN A 175 -16.16 -5.72 6.76
CA ASN A 175 -16.76 -5.56 5.43
C ASN A 175 -17.26 -4.12 5.22
N LYS A 176 -17.88 -3.54 6.25
CA LYS A 176 -18.37 -2.16 6.18
C LYS A 176 -17.23 -1.14 6.11
N LEU A 177 -16.17 -1.32 6.90
CA LEU A 177 -15.01 -0.46 6.86
C LEU A 177 -14.27 -0.57 5.52
N LYS A 178 -14.19 -1.76 4.93
CA LYS A 178 -13.64 -1.96 3.59
C LYS A 178 -14.48 -1.24 2.52
N GLU A 179 -15.80 -1.33 2.60
CA GLU A 179 -16.72 -0.58 1.72
C GLU A 179 -16.48 0.92 1.81
N ILE A 180 -16.39 1.46 3.03
CA ILE A 180 -16.21 2.89 3.29
C ILE A 180 -14.84 3.39 2.85
N THR A 181 -13.77 2.68 3.18
CA THR A 181 -12.39 3.18 3.04
C THR A 181 -11.69 2.70 1.77
N GLY A 182 -12.21 1.66 1.12
CA GLY A 182 -11.56 0.98 -0.01
C GLY A 182 -10.27 0.22 0.38
N LYS A 183 -9.98 0.07 1.68
CA LYS A 183 -8.76 -0.60 2.19
C LYS A 183 -9.11 -1.90 2.90
N GLU A 184 -8.17 -2.84 2.87
CA GLU A 184 -8.31 -4.08 3.64
C GLU A 184 -8.28 -3.79 5.14
N PRO A 185 -9.09 -4.52 5.94
CA PRO A 185 -9.11 -4.38 7.38
C PRO A 185 -7.75 -4.67 8.02
N SER A 186 -7.43 -3.97 9.09
CA SER A 186 -6.17 -4.12 9.82
C SER A 186 -5.99 -5.49 10.49
N LYS A 187 -7.08 -6.26 10.66
CA LYS A 187 -7.14 -7.51 11.44
C LYS A 187 -6.67 -7.36 12.89
N ILE A 188 -6.80 -6.15 13.41
CA ILE A 188 -6.54 -5.80 14.81
C ILE A 188 -7.89 -5.59 15.50
N LEU A 189 -8.05 -6.21 16.67
CA LEU A 189 -9.32 -6.22 17.39
C LEU A 189 -9.11 -5.90 18.87
N ARG A 190 -10.07 -5.24 19.48
CA ARG A 190 -10.27 -5.17 20.92
C ARG A 190 -11.67 -5.67 21.27
N PHE A 191 -11.74 -6.51 22.29
CA PHE A 191 -13.02 -7.04 22.79
C PHE A 191 -13.78 -5.94 23.55
N PRO A 192 -15.07 -5.71 23.29
CA PRO A 192 -15.90 -4.93 24.18
C PRO A 192 -15.83 -5.42 25.62
N GLY A 193 -15.36 -4.54 26.52
CA GLY A 193 -15.13 -4.88 27.93
C GLY A 193 -13.86 -5.67 28.23
N GLY A 194 -12.97 -5.85 27.25
CA GLY A 194 -11.72 -6.60 27.36
C GLY A 194 -11.86 -8.11 27.17
N SER A 195 -10.73 -8.80 26.93
CA SER A 195 -10.72 -10.24 26.66
C SER A 195 -11.14 -11.11 27.88
N ASN A 196 -11.18 -10.53 29.07
CA ASN A 196 -11.62 -11.16 30.32
C ASN A 196 -13.03 -10.77 30.76
N THR A 197 -13.82 -10.18 29.88
CA THR A 197 -15.19 -9.75 30.22
C THR A 197 -16.05 -10.89 30.77
N GLY A 198 -16.83 -10.60 31.80
CA GLY A 198 -17.75 -11.56 32.43
C GLY A 198 -18.74 -12.19 31.45
N TYR A 199 -19.18 -11.43 30.44
CA TYR A 199 -20.09 -11.94 29.41
C TYR A 199 -19.54 -13.14 28.63
N MET A 200 -18.23 -13.21 28.41
CA MET A 200 -17.60 -14.40 27.79
C MET A 200 -17.49 -15.57 28.75
N SER A 201 -17.24 -15.31 30.05
CA SER A 201 -17.00 -16.35 31.05
C SER A 201 -18.30 -17.06 31.50
N GLU A 202 -19.46 -16.48 31.25
CA GLU A 202 -20.76 -17.14 31.50
C GLU A 202 -20.95 -18.41 30.66
N HIS A 203 -20.24 -18.53 29.53
CA HIS A 203 -20.28 -19.69 28.65
C HIS A 203 -18.98 -20.48 28.69
N LYS A 204 -18.99 -21.66 29.33
CA LYS A 204 -17.83 -22.55 29.40
C LYS A 204 -17.23 -22.80 28.00
N ASN A 205 -15.94 -22.57 27.84
CA ASN A 205 -15.18 -22.68 26.59
C ASN A 205 -15.41 -21.60 25.52
N MET A 206 -16.32 -20.66 25.67
CA MET A 206 -16.56 -19.61 24.67
C MET A 206 -15.30 -18.77 24.40
N PRO A 207 -14.54 -18.28 25.41
CA PRO A 207 -13.32 -17.52 25.17
C PRO A 207 -12.36 -18.27 24.25
N HIS A 208 -12.06 -19.53 24.56
CA HIS A 208 -11.17 -20.37 23.74
C HIS A 208 -11.65 -20.53 22.31
N CYS A 209 -12.96 -20.76 22.11
CA CYS A 209 -13.53 -20.88 20.76
C CYS A 209 -13.44 -19.59 19.96
N ILE A 210 -13.69 -18.44 20.60
CA ILE A 210 -13.56 -17.12 19.95
C ILE A 210 -12.10 -16.86 19.58
N PHE A 211 -11.13 -17.04 20.51
CA PHE A 211 -9.71 -16.82 20.24
C PHE A 211 -9.19 -17.70 19.11
N LYS A 212 -9.58 -18.99 19.10
CA LYS A 212 -9.24 -19.90 18.01
C LYS A 212 -9.83 -19.45 16.67
N ALA A 213 -11.08 -19.04 16.66
CA ALA A 213 -11.77 -18.58 15.46
C ALA A 213 -11.15 -17.28 14.90
N LEU A 214 -10.78 -16.34 15.76
CA LEU A 214 -10.09 -15.10 15.39
C LEU A 214 -8.70 -15.40 14.81
N LYS A 215 -7.92 -16.24 15.47
CA LYS A 215 -6.58 -16.66 15.01
C LYS A 215 -6.62 -17.28 13.61
N HIS A 216 -7.59 -18.17 13.33
CA HIS A 216 -7.77 -18.77 12.01
C HIS A 216 -8.11 -17.74 10.92
N ARG A 217 -8.66 -16.59 11.27
CA ARG A 217 -9.00 -15.49 10.38
C ARG A 217 -7.92 -14.41 10.29
N GLY A 218 -6.79 -14.66 10.93
CA GLY A 218 -5.65 -13.74 10.93
C GLY A 218 -5.80 -12.54 11.84
N TYR A 219 -6.73 -12.55 12.79
CA TYR A 219 -6.84 -11.47 13.78
C TYR A 219 -5.83 -11.62 14.90
N THR A 220 -5.34 -10.46 15.36
CA THR A 220 -4.70 -10.30 16.67
C THR A 220 -5.54 -9.37 17.52
N TYR A 221 -5.59 -9.60 18.83
CA TYR A 221 -6.34 -8.73 19.74
C TYR A 221 -5.43 -8.13 20.79
N PHE A 222 -5.85 -6.97 21.30
CA PHE A 222 -5.12 -6.20 22.28
C PHE A 222 -6.08 -5.69 23.36
N ASP A 223 -5.73 -5.98 24.61
CA ASP A 223 -6.27 -5.29 25.77
C ASP A 223 -5.41 -4.04 26.06
N TRP A 224 -5.28 -3.65 27.31
CA TRP A 224 -4.51 -2.47 27.72
C TRP A 224 -3.75 -2.77 29.04
N ASN A 225 -2.73 -2.00 29.32
CA ASN A 225 -2.01 -2.01 30.60
C ASN A 225 -1.93 -0.62 31.23
N VAL A 226 -2.48 0.38 30.57
CA VAL A 226 -2.67 1.73 31.11
C VAL A 226 -4.11 2.14 30.84
N ASP A 227 -4.85 2.40 31.91
CA ASP A 227 -6.25 2.83 31.86
C ASP A 227 -6.33 4.33 32.15
N SER A 228 -6.94 5.10 31.26
CA SER A 228 -7.22 6.51 31.49
C SER A 228 -8.26 6.75 32.56
N SER A 229 -9.01 5.72 32.92
CA SER A 229 -10.19 5.77 33.81
C SER A 229 -11.35 6.61 33.27
N ASP A 230 -11.31 7.05 32.03
CA ASP A 230 -12.32 7.92 31.44
C ASP A 230 -13.70 7.24 31.34
N ALA A 231 -13.74 5.89 31.34
CA ALA A 231 -14.99 5.13 31.35
C ALA A 231 -15.67 5.04 32.73
N THR A 232 -14.98 5.41 33.83
CA THR A 232 -15.53 5.30 35.20
C THR A 232 -16.73 6.23 35.46
N LYS A 233 -16.84 7.29 34.67
CA LYS A 233 -17.98 8.22 34.66
C LYS A 233 -18.34 8.58 33.24
N VAL A 234 -19.56 9.04 33.00
CA VAL A 234 -19.98 9.59 31.70
C VAL A 234 -18.99 10.66 31.25
N THR A 235 -18.64 11.57 32.16
CA THR A 235 -17.62 12.60 31.98
C THR A 235 -16.75 12.66 33.24
N LEU A 236 -15.50 12.17 33.16
CA LEU A 236 -14.51 12.30 34.20
C LEU A 236 -13.74 13.60 33.98
N ASP A 237 -13.29 14.25 35.04
CA ASP A 237 -12.51 15.49 34.91
C ASP A 237 -11.14 15.28 34.25
N GLU A 238 -10.70 16.28 33.48
CA GLU A 238 -9.45 16.26 32.72
C GLU A 238 -8.21 15.89 33.57
N LYS A 239 -8.10 16.46 34.79
CA LYS A 239 -6.94 16.24 35.67
C LYS A 239 -6.83 14.77 36.11
N SER A 240 -7.96 14.15 36.40
CA SER A 240 -8.03 12.73 36.76
C SER A 240 -7.61 11.84 35.60
N ILE A 241 -8.05 12.13 34.37
CA ILE A 241 -7.65 11.40 33.16
C ILE A 241 -6.13 11.52 32.95
N ILE A 242 -5.58 12.75 32.98
CA ILE A 242 -4.14 12.98 32.84
C ILE A 242 -3.36 12.21 33.89
N LYS A 243 -3.76 12.32 35.16
CA LYS A 243 -3.11 11.62 36.27
C LYS A 243 -3.12 10.10 36.09
N SER A 244 -4.26 9.52 35.69
CA SER A 244 -4.37 8.07 35.47
C SER A 244 -3.42 7.61 34.36
N VAL A 245 -3.39 8.29 33.24
CA VAL A 245 -2.51 7.94 32.12
C VAL A 245 -1.04 8.09 32.49
N LEU A 246 -0.64 9.23 33.04
CA LEU A 246 0.77 9.50 33.33
C LEU A 246 1.32 8.63 34.46
N ASN A 247 0.51 8.35 35.49
CA ASN A 247 0.91 7.42 36.56
C ASN A 247 0.97 5.99 36.06
N GLY A 248 -0.03 5.54 35.29
CA GLY A 248 -0.05 4.18 34.74
C GLY A 248 1.11 3.91 33.78
N SER A 249 1.59 4.95 33.09
CA SER A 249 2.72 4.83 32.15
C SER A 249 4.09 4.92 32.82
N SER A 250 4.20 5.38 34.05
CA SER A 250 5.49 5.74 34.67
C SER A 250 6.50 4.59 34.70
N ASN A 251 6.05 3.34 34.93
CA ASN A 251 6.87 2.17 35.16
C ASN A 251 6.78 1.10 34.06
N VAL A 252 6.26 1.42 32.89
CA VAL A 252 6.18 0.47 31.77
C VAL A 252 6.99 0.97 30.59
N ASN A 253 7.56 0.06 29.79
CA ASN A 253 8.30 0.39 28.58
C ASN A 253 7.37 0.43 27.36
N THR A 254 6.30 -0.37 27.38
CA THR A 254 5.26 -0.36 26.36
C THR A 254 3.92 -0.10 27.04
N ALA A 255 3.37 1.08 26.80
CA ALA A 255 2.07 1.50 27.30
C ALA A 255 1.02 1.32 26.20
N ASN A 256 0.07 0.42 26.39
CA ASN A 256 -1.16 0.35 25.57
C ASN A 256 -2.27 1.02 26.37
N ILE A 257 -2.61 2.24 25.96
CA ILE A 257 -3.43 3.17 26.76
C ILE A 257 -4.87 3.12 26.28
N LEU A 258 -5.77 2.70 27.16
CA LEU A 258 -7.21 2.72 26.93
C LEU A 258 -7.77 4.12 27.15
N MET A 259 -8.43 4.65 26.15
CA MET A 259 -9.25 5.85 26.15
C MET A 259 -10.49 5.63 25.28
N HIS A 260 -11.48 6.51 25.35
CA HIS A 260 -12.71 6.37 24.55
C HIS A 260 -12.95 7.62 23.70
N ASP A 261 -13.47 7.39 22.49
CA ASP A 261 -13.86 8.42 21.54
C ASP A 261 -15.37 8.43 21.34
N THR A 262 -16.09 8.92 22.35
CA THR A 262 -17.54 9.15 22.24
C THR A 262 -17.88 10.62 22.43
N ASN A 263 -19.09 11.04 22.08
CA ASN A 263 -19.52 12.43 22.22
C ASN A 263 -19.41 12.95 23.66
N PHE A 264 -19.52 12.07 24.66
CA PHE A 264 -19.45 12.43 26.08
C PHE A 264 -18.01 12.47 26.63
N LYS A 265 -17.00 12.08 25.85
CA LYS A 265 -15.59 12.06 26.23
C LYS A 265 -14.82 13.31 25.79
N TYR A 266 -15.49 14.45 25.77
CA TYR A 266 -14.84 15.73 25.44
C TYR A 266 -13.73 16.10 26.43
N THR A 267 -13.82 15.69 27.70
CA THR A 267 -12.74 15.89 28.68
C THR A 267 -11.51 15.01 28.41
N THR A 268 -11.69 13.83 27.80
CA THR A 268 -10.59 13.02 27.26
C THR A 268 -9.90 13.76 26.13
N LEU A 269 -10.68 14.35 25.22
CA LEU A 269 -10.15 15.20 24.15
C LEU A 269 -9.34 16.39 24.71
N ASP A 270 -9.89 17.11 25.69
CA ASP A 270 -9.24 18.27 26.33
C ASP A 270 -7.96 17.87 27.09
N ALA A 271 -7.89 16.66 27.64
CA ALA A 271 -6.72 16.10 28.31
C ALA A 271 -5.56 15.75 27.36
N MET A 272 -5.85 15.48 26.09
CA MET A 272 -4.87 14.95 25.14
C MET A 272 -3.58 15.76 25.02
N PRO A 273 -3.58 17.09 24.91
CA PRO A 273 -2.34 17.87 24.81
C PRO A 273 -1.39 17.58 25.98
N LYS A 274 -1.89 17.61 27.23
CA LYS A 274 -1.10 17.38 28.44
C LYS A 274 -0.66 15.91 28.59
N ILE A 275 -1.49 14.96 28.15
CA ILE A 275 -1.13 13.54 28.09
C ILE A 275 0.05 13.35 27.14
N LEU A 276 -0.03 13.92 25.92
CA LEU A 276 1.01 13.80 24.91
C LEU A 276 2.34 14.44 25.36
N GLU A 277 2.28 15.63 25.99
CA GLU A 277 3.45 16.30 26.57
C GLU A 277 4.07 15.49 27.70
N GLY A 278 3.25 15.01 28.63
CA GLY A 278 3.71 14.22 29.78
C GLY A 278 4.33 12.88 29.35
N LEU A 279 3.73 12.18 28.40
CA LEU A 279 4.30 10.94 27.87
C LEU A 279 5.62 11.20 27.11
N LYS A 280 5.73 12.27 26.33
CA LYS A 280 7.02 12.67 25.72
C LYS A 280 8.08 12.96 26.79
N ALA A 281 7.72 13.67 27.87
CA ALA A 281 8.62 13.94 28.97
C ALA A 281 9.07 12.65 29.70
N GLN A 282 8.23 11.61 29.72
CA GLN A 282 8.60 10.26 30.23
C GLN A 282 9.44 9.42 29.23
N GLY A 283 9.77 9.97 28.06
CA GLY A 283 10.59 9.32 27.03
C GLY A 283 9.84 8.44 26.05
N TYR A 284 8.51 8.52 25.99
CA TYR A 284 7.71 7.77 25.06
C TYR A 284 7.75 8.33 23.64
N VAL A 285 7.69 7.41 22.67
CA VAL A 285 7.34 7.69 21.27
C VAL A 285 5.98 7.09 20.96
N PHE A 286 5.19 7.79 20.14
CA PHE A 286 3.84 7.36 19.79
C PHE A 286 3.87 6.48 18.57
N ARG A 287 3.24 5.30 18.67
CA ARG A 287 3.07 4.39 17.54
C ARG A 287 1.69 3.77 17.54
N PRO A 288 1.03 3.66 16.38
CA PRO A 288 -0.18 2.86 16.30
C PRO A 288 0.15 1.39 16.54
N LEU A 289 -0.82 0.61 16.96
CA LEU A 289 -0.70 -0.84 17.02
C LEU A 289 -0.51 -1.43 15.63
N LYS A 290 0.33 -2.46 15.54
CA LYS A 290 0.50 -3.30 14.38
C LYS A 290 0.18 -4.74 14.75
N HIS A 291 -0.01 -5.58 13.77
CA HIS A 291 -0.28 -7.00 13.97
C HIS A 291 0.82 -7.71 14.80
N ASP A 292 2.06 -7.27 14.66
CA ASP A 292 3.26 -7.77 15.34
C ASP A 292 3.66 -6.96 16.59
N SER A 293 2.86 -5.97 17.01
CA SER A 293 3.10 -5.25 18.25
C SER A 293 3.05 -6.20 19.46
N ALA A 294 3.83 -5.87 20.50
CA ALA A 294 3.81 -6.64 21.75
C ALA A 294 2.38 -6.75 22.30
N ALA A 295 1.86 -7.96 22.35
CA ALA A 295 0.47 -8.20 22.72
C ALA A 295 0.29 -8.01 24.23
N ILE A 296 -0.51 -7.03 24.62
CA ILE A 296 -1.04 -6.88 25.97
C ILE A 296 -2.39 -7.59 25.98
N ARG A 297 -2.54 -8.62 26.79
CA ARG A 297 -3.74 -9.46 26.89
C ARG A 297 -4.05 -9.82 28.32
N PHE A 298 -5.33 -9.79 28.69
CA PHE A 298 -5.77 -10.26 30.01
C PHE A 298 -5.90 -11.78 30.03
N ILE A 299 -6.23 -12.39 28.90
CA ILE A 299 -6.27 -13.84 28.70
C ILE A 299 -5.45 -14.19 27.46
N ASN A 300 -4.63 -15.22 27.55
CA ASN A 300 -3.78 -15.74 26.46
C ASN A 300 -4.37 -16.99 25.82
#